data_803c5b1c1f3cddb59346883c0739180f
#
_entry.id   803c5b1c1f3cddb59346883c0739180f
#
_cell.length_a   1.000
_cell.length_b   1.000
_cell.length_c   1.000
_cell.angle_alpha   90.00
_cell.angle_beta   90.00
_cell.angle_gamma   90.00
#
_symmetry.space_group_name_H-M   'P 1'
#
loop_
_entity.id
_entity.type
_entity.pdbx_description
1 polymer ?
#
loop_
_entity_poly.entity_id
_entity_poly.type
_entity_poly.pdbx_seq_one_letter_code
_entity_poly.pdbx_strand_id
1 'polypeptide(L)'
;HERLVGSEMCIRDRNYDKIEEQLLAVEDFNKVIVNAIDYVDVKIFCVALFRAMKKGKNFMFRTAAAIVKVMGGVSNQPLLTREQMVVKETDNGGIIVVGSHTDKTTRQMEKLRENKDIAFVELNATLVNDEAAFAEEVERCLALEEEYISSGKSVCVYTTRALITADTGDKEDDLRLSVRISDAVQSLVGRLTVTPSFVIAKGGITSSDVGTKALAVTCLLYTSPSPRDAHESR
;
A
#
# COMPACT_ATOMS: atom_id res chain seq x y z
N HIS A 1 23.17 -12.73 17.18
CA HIS A 1 22.33 -13.85 17.58
C HIS A 1 20.85 -13.42 17.51
N GLU A 2 20.09 -14.01 16.59
CA GLU A 2 18.65 -13.85 16.55
C GLU A 2 18.04 -14.69 17.68
N ARG A 3 17.35 -14.06 18.61
CA ARG A 3 16.63 -14.76 19.66
C ARG A 3 15.16 -14.86 19.29
N LEU A 4 14.67 -16.08 19.12
CA LEU A 4 13.25 -16.35 19.05
C LEU A 4 12.65 -16.13 20.44
N VAL A 5 11.89 -15.07 20.64
CA VAL A 5 11.10 -14.84 21.84
C VAL A 5 9.65 -15.24 21.54
N GLY A 6 9.13 -16.06 22.40
CA GLY A 6 7.85 -16.70 22.16
C GLY A 6 8.03 -17.85 21.18
N SER A 7 8.52 -19.00 21.66
CA SER A 7 8.27 -20.21 20.92
C SER A 7 6.75 -20.22 20.66
N GLU A 8 6.32 -20.61 19.47
CA GLU A 8 4.90 -20.73 19.11
C GLU A 8 4.10 -21.42 20.21
N MET A 9 4.75 -22.30 20.96
CA MET A 9 4.24 -23.01 22.12
C MET A 9 3.90 -22.07 23.28
N CYS A 10 4.75 -21.09 23.63
CA CYS A 10 4.47 -20.19 24.77
C CYS A 10 3.30 -19.24 24.50
N ILE A 11 3.16 -18.80 23.25
CA ILE A 11 2.02 -17.96 22.83
C ILE A 11 0.74 -18.78 22.86
N ARG A 12 0.75 -20.00 22.30
CA ARG A 12 -0.42 -20.90 22.30
C ARG A 12 -0.85 -21.33 23.68
N ASP A 13 0.12 -21.61 24.57
CA ASP A 13 -0.14 -21.97 25.97
C ASP A 13 -0.57 -20.76 26.83
N ARG A 14 -0.65 -19.55 26.23
CA ARG A 14 -0.97 -18.30 26.92
C ARG A 14 -0.07 -18.02 28.12
N ASN A 15 1.20 -18.41 28.02
CA ASN A 15 2.16 -18.26 29.11
C ASN A 15 2.80 -16.86 29.09
N TYR A 16 2.04 -15.89 29.56
CA TYR A 16 2.44 -14.47 29.60
C TYR A 16 3.74 -14.26 30.38
N ASP A 17 3.92 -14.95 31.49
CA ASP A 17 5.07 -14.77 32.38
C ASP A 17 6.36 -15.24 31.71
N LYS A 18 6.32 -16.36 30.99
CA LYS A 18 7.46 -16.87 30.24
C LYS A 18 7.85 -15.99 29.06
N ILE A 19 6.85 -15.44 28.35
CA ILE A 19 7.10 -14.49 27.26
C ILE A 19 7.73 -13.21 27.82
N GLU A 20 7.20 -12.69 28.93
CA GLU A 20 7.72 -11.52 29.61
C GLU A 20 9.18 -11.74 30.08
N GLU A 21 9.47 -12.88 30.70
CA GLU A 21 10.83 -13.25 31.12
C GLU A 21 11.78 -13.26 29.94
N GLN A 22 11.40 -13.86 28.81
CA GLN A 22 12.18 -13.86 27.57
C GLN A 22 12.44 -12.46 27.06
N LEU A 23 11.45 -11.57 27.08
CA LEU A 23 11.57 -10.17 26.65
C LEU A 23 12.49 -9.38 27.58
N LEU A 24 12.42 -9.61 28.89
CA LEU A 24 13.29 -8.97 29.88
C LEU A 24 14.74 -9.42 29.74
N ALA A 25 14.99 -10.63 29.29
CA ALA A 25 16.32 -11.19 29.06
C ALA A 25 16.97 -10.74 27.74
N VAL A 26 16.28 -9.95 26.91
CA VAL A 26 16.86 -9.39 25.66
C VAL A 26 17.79 -8.23 26.00
N GLU A 27 19.03 -8.29 25.48
CA GLU A 27 20.07 -7.28 25.70
C GLU A 27 20.75 -6.89 24.39
N ASP A 28 21.54 -5.82 24.40
CA ASP A 28 22.51 -5.43 23.36
C ASP A 28 21.93 -5.34 21.93
N PHE A 29 20.79 -4.67 21.76
CA PHE A 29 20.14 -4.53 20.45
C PHE A 29 19.82 -5.87 19.74
N ASN A 30 19.71 -6.94 20.49
CA ASN A 30 19.33 -8.23 19.92
C ASN A 30 17.94 -8.17 19.27
N LYS A 31 17.82 -8.91 18.17
CA LYS A 31 16.56 -9.01 17.43
C LYS A 31 15.66 -10.06 18.05
N VAL A 32 14.39 -9.75 18.15
CA VAL A 32 13.32 -10.65 18.59
C VAL A 32 12.42 -10.91 17.41
N ILE A 33 12.24 -12.17 17.03
CA ILE A 33 11.31 -12.60 16.00
C ILE A 33 10.09 -13.20 16.67
N VAL A 34 8.91 -12.70 16.34
CA VAL A 34 7.64 -13.15 16.90
C VAL A 34 6.77 -13.70 15.78
N ASN A 35 6.45 -14.99 15.86
CA ASN A 35 5.52 -15.66 14.97
C ASN A 35 4.12 -15.69 15.64
N ALA A 36 3.10 -15.34 14.88
CA ALA A 36 1.71 -15.39 15.28
C ALA A 36 0.85 -15.93 14.14
N ILE A 37 -0.12 -16.76 14.44
CA ILE A 37 -1.05 -17.33 13.46
C ILE A 37 -2.30 -16.47 13.34
N ASP A 38 -2.75 -15.91 14.47
CA ASP A 38 -3.96 -15.11 14.54
C ASP A 38 -3.83 -13.91 15.49
N TYR A 39 -4.89 -13.13 15.61
CA TYR A 39 -4.93 -11.97 16.52
C TYR A 39 -4.91 -12.33 18.01
N VAL A 40 -5.27 -13.55 18.38
CA VAL A 40 -5.20 -14.00 19.79
C VAL A 40 -3.74 -14.13 20.18
N ASP A 41 -2.92 -14.71 19.31
CA ASP A 41 -1.47 -14.82 19.52
C ASP A 41 -0.82 -13.44 19.66
N VAL A 42 -1.18 -12.51 18.78
CA VAL A 42 -0.66 -11.12 18.84
C VAL A 42 -1.09 -10.44 20.16
N LYS A 43 -2.32 -10.64 20.61
CA LYS A 43 -2.81 -10.08 21.89
C LYS A 43 -2.03 -10.63 23.08
N ILE A 44 -1.79 -11.94 23.11
CA ILE A 44 -1.01 -12.61 24.16
C ILE A 44 0.39 -12.03 24.23
N PHE A 45 1.06 -11.92 23.07
CA PHE A 45 2.37 -11.31 22.98
C PHE A 45 2.37 -9.85 23.45
N CYS A 46 1.39 -9.04 23.00
CA CYS A 46 1.28 -7.63 23.39
C CYS A 46 1.11 -7.43 24.90
N VAL A 47 0.36 -8.31 25.59
CA VAL A 47 0.23 -8.24 27.06
C VAL A 47 1.59 -8.41 27.73
N ALA A 48 2.35 -9.44 27.35
CA ALA A 48 3.69 -9.67 27.89
C ALA A 48 4.66 -8.53 27.52
N LEU A 49 4.57 -8.02 26.30
CA LEU A 49 5.35 -6.87 25.82
C LEU A 49 5.09 -5.62 26.68
N PHE A 50 3.84 -5.27 26.94
CA PHE A 50 3.51 -4.12 27.77
C PHE A 50 3.98 -4.29 29.23
N ARG A 51 3.94 -5.51 29.77
CA ARG A 51 4.52 -5.80 31.08
C ARG A 51 6.04 -5.58 31.11
N ALA A 52 6.75 -6.06 30.10
CA ALA A 52 8.20 -5.84 29.98
C ALA A 52 8.54 -4.34 29.82
N MET A 53 7.77 -3.62 28.99
CA MET A 53 7.93 -2.16 28.82
C MET A 53 7.65 -1.41 30.12
N LYS A 54 6.63 -1.79 30.90
CA LYS A 54 6.34 -1.22 32.21
C LYS A 54 7.49 -1.43 33.22
N LYS A 55 8.28 -2.49 33.04
CA LYS A 55 9.49 -2.78 33.83
C LYS A 55 10.75 -2.07 33.28
N GLY A 56 10.59 -1.14 32.35
CA GLY A 56 11.67 -0.28 31.83
C GLY A 56 12.35 -0.81 30.57
N LYS A 57 11.91 -1.91 29.95
CA LYS A 57 12.45 -2.34 28.66
C LYS A 57 11.96 -1.45 27.53
N ASN A 58 12.89 -1.06 26.64
CA ASN A 58 12.60 -0.31 25.43
C ASN A 58 12.79 -1.20 24.20
N PHE A 59 11.87 -1.12 23.26
CA PHE A 59 11.91 -1.90 22.02
C PHE A 59 11.75 -0.99 20.80
N MET A 60 12.52 -1.28 19.76
CA MET A 60 12.27 -0.76 18.43
C MET A 60 11.48 -1.78 17.63
N PHE A 61 10.45 -1.33 16.93
CA PHE A 61 9.52 -2.22 16.24
C PHE A 61 9.68 -2.16 14.73
N ARG A 62 9.79 -3.35 14.12
CA ARG A 62 9.60 -3.54 12.67
C ARG A 62 8.51 -4.59 12.48
N THR A 63 7.29 -4.14 12.26
CA THR A 63 6.11 -4.98 12.37
C THR A 63 5.20 -4.92 11.15
N ALA A 64 4.26 -5.87 11.08
CA ALA A 64 3.09 -5.77 10.22
C ALA A 64 1.97 -4.96 10.91
N ALA A 65 0.92 -4.61 10.16
CA ALA A 65 -0.21 -3.82 10.66
C ALA A 65 -0.94 -4.46 11.85
N ALA A 66 -0.98 -5.79 11.93
CA ALA A 66 -1.70 -6.53 12.96
C ALA A 66 -1.28 -6.16 14.38
N ILE A 67 0.02 -6.01 14.65
CA ILE A 67 0.49 -5.64 15.99
C ILE A 67 0.13 -4.19 16.33
N VAL A 68 0.19 -3.27 15.35
CA VAL A 68 -0.21 -1.87 15.54
C VAL A 68 -1.69 -1.78 15.93
N LYS A 69 -2.55 -2.55 15.26
CA LYS A 69 -3.97 -2.66 15.59
C LYS A 69 -4.19 -3.14 17.01
N VAL A 70 -3.49 -4.21 17.42
CA VAL A 70 -3.65 -4.77 18.77
C VAL A 70 -3.10 -3.84 19.83
N MET A 71 -1.91 -3.27 19.65
CA MET A 71 -1.32 -2.33 20.59
C MET A 71 -2.15 -1.05 20.74
N GLY A 72 -2.74 -0.57 19.65
CA GLY A 72 -3.60 0.61 19.62
C GLY A 72 -5.03 0.34 20.10
N GLY A 73 -5.40 -0.91 20.41
CA GLY A 73 -6.77 -1.24 20.82
C GLY A 73 -7.82 -1.01 19.74
N VAL A 74 -7.41 -1.03 18.45
CA VAL A 74 -8.31 -0.76 17.33
C VAL A 74 -9.27 -1.93 17.14
N SER A 75 -10.57 -1.66 17.22
CA SER A 75 -11.62 -2.66 17.00
C SER A 75 -11.75 -3.03 15.52
N ASN A 76 -12.33 -4.22 15.28
CA ASN A 76 -12.74 -4.60 13.93
C ASN A 76 -13.89 -3.71 13.47
N GLN A 77 -13.82 -3.30 12.20
CA GLN A 77 -14.93 -2.64 11.52
C GLN A 77 -15.58 -3.63 10.53
N PRO A 78 -16.90 -3.55 10.30
CA PRO A 78 -17.53 -4.32 9.25
C PRO A 78 -16.98 -3.89 7.88
N LEU A 79 -17.10 -4.77 6.89
CA LEU A 79 -16.78 -4.42 5.50
C LEU A 79 -17.69 -3.27 5.05
N LEU A 80 -17.10 -2.32 4.33
CA LEU A 80 -17.86 -1.23 3.74
C LEU A 80 -18.81 -1.77 2.66
N THR A 81 -20.04 -1.28 2.68
CA THR A 81 -21.01 -1.57 1.62
C THR A 81 -20.84 -0.58 0.46
N ARG A 82 -21.44 -0.89 -0.70
CA ARG A 82 -21.41 0.00 -1.85
C ARG A 82 -22.00 1.39 -1.50
N GLU A 83 -23.08 1.42 -0.74
CA GLU A 83 -23.77 2.64 -0.30
C GLU A 83 -22.89 3.52 0.58
N GLN A 84 -21.97 2.91 1.35
CA GLN A 84 -21.01 3.64 2.19
C GLN A 84 -19.83 4.17 1.39
N MET A 85 -19.46 3.51 0.27
CA MET A 85 -18.31 3.88 -0.55
C MET A 85 -18.66 4.85 -1.67
N VAL A 86 -19.87 4.76 -2.24
CA VAL A 86 -20.32 5.58 -3.36
C VAL A 86 -21.00 6.82 -2.83
N VAL A 87 -20.32 7.96 -2.92
CA VAL A 87 -20.85 9.25 -2.43
C VAL A 87 -21.84 9.85 -3.42
N LYS A 88 -21.60 9.65 -4.72
CA LYS A 88 -22.43 10.18 -5.81
C LYS A 88 -22.42 9.21 -6.97
N GLU A 89 -23.59 8.82 -7.45
CA GLU A 89 -23.71 8.04 -8.68
C GLU A 89 -23.31 8.90 -9.89
N THR A 90 -22.60 8.29 -10.81
CA THR A 90 -22.18 8.89 -12.09
C THR A 90 -22.10 7.79 -13.14
N ASP A 91 -22.34 8.16 -14.39
CA ASP A 91 -22.17 7.26 -15.54
C ASP A 91 -20.71 7.17 -16.00
N ASN A 92 -19.81 7.95 -15.40
CA ASN A 92 -18.39 7.92 -15.71
C ASN A 92 -17.74 6.59 -15.30
N GLY A 93 -16.72 6.17 -16.05
CA GLY A 93 -15.86 5.08 -15.66
C GLY A 93 -15.00 5.41 -14.43
N GLY A 94 -14.36 4.38 -13.86
CA GLY A 94 -13.40 4.55 -12.77
C GLY A 94 -11.95 4.52 -13.27
N ILE A 95 -11.00 4.92 -12.40
CA ILE A 95 -9.57 4.85 -12.69
C ILE A 95 -8.83 3.94 -11.71
N ILE A 96 -7.96 3.08 -12.25
CA ILE A 96 -7.06 2.19 -11.53
C ILE A 96 -5.63 2.59 -11.88
N VAL A 97 -4.83 2.97 -10.89
CA VAL A 97 -3.45 3.45 -11.08
C VAL A 97 -2.46 2.44 -10.53
N VAL A 98 -1.54 1.96 -11.36
CA VAL A 98 -0.57 0.91 -11.01
C VAL A 98 0.86 1.38 -11.25
N GLY A 99 1.54 1.85 -10.20
CA GLY A 99 2.96 2.25 -10.26
C GLY A 99 3.95 1.16 -9.82
N SER A 100 3.49 0.06 -9.23
CA SER A 100 4.37 -1.00 -8.72
C SER A 100 4.84 -1.95 -9.81
N HIS A 101 6.15 -2.28 -9.86
CA HIS A 101 6.76 -3.17 -10.85
C HIS A 101 6.92 -4.62 -10.36
N THR A 102 6.42 -4.98 -9.18
CA THR A 102 6.59 -6.33 -8.63
C THR A 102 5.88 -7.40 -9.46
N ASP A 103 6.43 -8.62 -9.52
CA ASP A 103 5.84 -9.77 -10.21
C ASP A 103 4.41 -10.06 -9.73
N LYS A 104 4.16 -9.87 -8.44
CA LYS A 104 2.81 -10.03 -7.88
C LYS A 104 1.84 -9.05 -8.53
N THR A 105 2.24 -7.78 -8.69
CA THR A 105 1.40 -6.76 -9.33
C THR A 105 1.19 -7.07 -10.81
N THR A 106 2.22 -7.53 -11.51
CA THR A 106 2.11 -7.93 -12.93
C THR A 106 1.08 -9.03 -13.11
N ARG A 107 1.16 -10.12 -12.32
CA ARG A 107 0.18 -11.20 -12.33
C ARG A 107 -1.25 -10.73 -11.98
N GLN A 108 -1.40 -9.79 -11.06
CA GLN A 108 -2.70 -9.20 -10.75
C GLN A 108 -3.26 -8.39 -11.91
N MET A 109 -2.42 -7.64 -12.63
CA MET A 109 -2.83 -6.92 -13.84
C MET A 109 -3.22 -7.85 -14.99
N GLU A 110 -2.48 -8.94 -15.20
CA GLU A 110 -2.83 -9.97 -16.19
C GLU A 110 -4.21 -10.53 -15.90
N LYS A 111 -4.51 -10.82 -14.64
CA LYS A 111 -5.84 -11.26 -14.24
C LYS A 111 -6.91 -10.19 -14.44
N LEU A 112 -6.58 -8.92 -14.17
CA LEU A 112 -7.49 -7.80 -14.40
C LEU A 112 -7.83 -7.62 -15.89
N ARG A 113 -6.90 -7.93 -16.82
CA ARG A 113 -7.09 -7.87 -18.28
C ARG A 113 -8.15 -8.83 -18.81
N GLU A 114 -8.54 -9.84 -18.04
CA GLU A 114 -9.65 -10.72 -18.38
C GLU A 114 -10.99 -9.97 -18.35
N ASN A 115 -11.09 -8.90 -17.57
CA ASN A 115 -12.25 -8.01 -17.56
C ASN A 115 -12.20 -7.08 -18.78
N LYS A 116 -13.13 -7.28 -19.73
CA LYS A 116 -13.20 -6.53 -20.99
C LYS A 116 -13.79 -5.12 -20.83
N ASP A 117 -14.37 -4.82 -19.67
CA ASP A 117 -14.96 -3.52 -19.38
C ASP A 117 -13.91 -2.52 -18.91
N ILE A 118 -12.65 -2.95 -18.76
CA ILE A 118 -11.54 -2.09 -18.35
C ILE A 118 -10.61 -1.86 -19.54
N ALA A 119 -10.34 -0.59 -19.88
CA ALA A 119 -9.29 -0.19 -20.80
C ALA A 119 -7.93 -0.20 -20.08
N PHE A 120 -6.86 -0.42 -20.84
CA PHE A 120 -5.50 -0.42 -20.29
C PHE A 120 -4.65 0.58 -21.05
N VAL A 121 -4.08 1.55 -20.33
CA VAL A 121 -3.21 2.60 -20.84
C VAL A 121 -1.83 2.46 -20.18
N GLU A 122 -0.80 2.21 -20.99
CA GLU A 122 0.57 2.19 -20.52
C GLU A 122 1.16 3.59 -20.57
N LEU A 123 1.74 4.06 -19.46
CA LEU A 123 2.65 5.18 -19.41
C LEU A 123 4.06 4.65 -19.71
N ASN A 124 4.60 5.01 -20.85
CA ASN A 124 5.93 4.60 -21.26
C ASN A 124 7.01 5.33 -20.44
N ALA A 125 7.35 4.75 -19.30
CA ALA A 125 8.33 5.31 -18.38
C ALA A 125 9.78 5.28 -18.92
N THR A 126 10.07 4.58 -20.04
CA THR A 126 11.41 4.60 -20.65
C THR A 126 11.79 5.97 -21.21
N LEU A 127 10.79 6.82 -21.44
CA LEU A 127 10.99 8.18 -21.95
C LEU A 127 11.40 9.19 -20.85
N VAL A 128 11.47 8.76 -19.58
CA VAL A 128 11.69 9.66 -18.43
C VAL A 128 12.97 10.51 -18.52
N ASN A 129 13.98 10.08 -19.29
CA ASN A 129 15.23 10.82 -19.51
C ASN A 129 15.10 11.92 -20.58
N ASP A 130 14.10 11.86 -21.45
CA ASP A 130 13.73 12.91 -22.38
C ASP A 130 12.51 13.66 -21.84
N GLU A 131 12.73 14.85 -21.31
CA GLU A 131 11.69 15.63 -20.64
C GLU A 131 10.53 15.99 -21.57
N ALA A 132 10.83 16.35 -22.83
CA ALA A 132 9.79 16.72 -23.80
C ALA A 132 8.97 15.49 -24.23
N ALA A 133 9.64 14.40 -24.60
CA ALA A 133 8.97 13.16 -24.98
C ALA A 133 8.16 12.57 -23.83
N PHE A 134 8.66 12.65 -22.58
CA PHE A 134 7.93 12.15 -21.42
C PHE A 134 6.71 13.01 -21.09
N ALA A 135 6.81 14.33 -21.25
CA ALA A 135 5.66 15.22 -21.08
C ALA A 135 4.57 14.93 -22.13
N GLU A 136 4.93 14.75 -23.41
CA GLU A 136 3.99 14.36 -24.47
C GLU A 136 3.32 13.02 -24.18
N GLU A 137 4.07 12.06 -23.63
CA GLU A 137 3.52 10.75 -23.22
C GLU A 137 2.51 10.87 -22.08
N VAL A 138 2.76 11.73 -21.10
CA VAL A 138 1.82 12.02 -20.03
C VAL A 138 0.53 12.63 -20.58
N GLU A 139 0.63 13.60 -21.50
CA GLU A 139 -0.54 14.21 -22.14
C GLU A 139 -1.35 13.17 -22.95
N ARG A 140 -0.66 12.27 -23.67
CA ARG A 140 -1.30 11.17 -24.40
C ARG A 140 -2.09 10.27 -23.46
N CYS A 141 -1.48 9.87 -22.35
CA CYS A 141 -2.15 9.03 -21.35
C CYS A 141 -3.38 9.74 -20.78
N LEU A 142 -3.24 11.01 -20.36
CA LEU A 142 -4.32 11.80 -19.78
C LEU A 142 -5.51 11.94 -20.75
N ALA A 143 -5.25 12.22 -22.04
CA ALA A 143 -6.32 12.31 -23.03
C ALA A 143 -7.09 10.99 -23.20
N LEU A 144 -6.39 9.85 -23.23
CA LEU A 144 -7.03 8.53 -23.31
C LEU A 144 -7.83 8.19 -22.05
N GLU A 145 -7.32 8.54 -20.88
CA GLU A 145 -8.03 8.31 -19.61
C GLU A 145 -9.33 9.11 -19.57
N GLU A 146 -9.30 10.39 -19.94
CA GLU A 146 -10.48 11.24 -19.99
C GLU A 146 -11.51 10.74 -20.99
N GLU A 147 -11.09 10.28 -22.17
CA GLU A 147 -11.98 9.67 -23.16
C GLU A 147 -12.68 8.44 -22.60
N TYR A 148 -11.93 7.49 -22.02
CA TYR A 148 -12.52 6.27 -21.45
C TYR A 148 -13.44 6.59 -20.28
N ILE A 149 -12.99 7.40 -19.32
CA ILE A 149 -13.81 7.75 -18.15
C ILE A 149 -15.11 8.44 -18.57
N SER A 150 -15.05 9.41 -19.48
CA SER A 150 -16.24 10.14 -19.97
C SER A 150 -17.20 9.25 -20.75
N SER A 151 -16.69 8.20 -21.42
CA SER A 151 -17.52 7.21 -22.11
C SER A 151 -18.16 6.16 -21.19
N GLY A 152 -17.93 6.25 -19.88
CA GLY A 152 -18.42 5.27 -18.89
C GLY A 152 -17.53 4.03 -18.75
N LYS A 153 -16.41 3.96 -19.46
CA LYS A 153 -15.48 2.83 -19.41
C LYS A 153 -14.39 3.08 -18.35
N SER A 154 -14.19 2.12 -17.44
CA SER A 154 -13.10 2.19 -16.49
C SER A 154 -11.74 2.01 -17.18
N VAL A 155 -10.71 2.67 -16.66
CA VAL A 155 -9.35 2.61 -17.20
C VAL A 155 -8.35 2.17 -16.14
N CYS A 156 -7.40 1.31 -16.53
CA CYS A 156 -6.23 0.96 -15.74
C CYS A 156 -5.00 1.60 -16.38
N VAL A 157 -4.44 2.63 -15.75
CA VAL A 157 -3.17 3.21 -16.14
C VAL A 157 -2.04 2.56 -15.36
N TYR A 158 -0.96 2.24 -16.03
CA TYR A 158 0.18 1.55 -15.43
C TYR A 158 1.49 1.97 -16.10
N THR A 159 2.58 1.93 -15.33
CA THR A 159 3.92 2.21 -15.88
C THR A 159 4.49 1.00 -16.60
N THR A 160 5.38 1.24 -17.57
CA THR A 160 6.23 0.20 -18.18
C THR A 160 6.72 -0.79 -17.12
N ARG A 161 6.63 -2.09 -17.42
CA ARG A 161 6.89 -3.17 -16.45
C ARG A 161 8.37 -3.45 -16.23
N ALA A 162 9.25 -2.89 -17.05
CA ALA A 162 10.70 -2.94 -16.83
C ALA A 162 11.11 -1.97 -15.71
N LEU A 163 12.07 -2.38 -14.89
CA LEU A 163 12.72 -1.48 -13.96
C LEU A 163 13.59 -0.51 -14.76
N ILE A 164 13.40 0.78 -14.55
CA ILE A 164 14.17 1.84 -15.19
C ILE A 164 15.19 2.35 -14.20
N THR A 165 16.45 2.31 -14.59
CA THR A 165 17.59 2.80 -13.82
C THR A 165 18.28 3.91 -14.58
N ALA A 166 18.97 4.80 -13.87
CA ALA A 166 19.89 5.73 -14.48
C ALA A 166 21.15 4.98 -14.97
N ASP A 167 21.60 5.24 -16.18
CA ASP A 167 22.82 4.59 -16.72
C ASP A 167 24.12 5.05 -16.01
N THR A 168 24.00 5.91 -15.01
CA THR A 168 25.13 6.47 -14.24
C THR A 168 25.65 5.52 -13.16
N GLY A 169 24.84 4.55 -12.73
CA GLY A 169 25.15 3.68 -11.57
C GLY A 169 25.07 4.40 -10.22
N ASP A 170 24.64 5.66 -10.18
CA ASP A 170 24.40 6.42 -8.96
C ASP A 170 22.98 6.18 -8.44
N LYS A 171 22.89 5.79 -7.16
CA LYS A 171 21.60 5.56 -6.50
C LYS A 171 20.76 6.84 -6.34
N GLU A 172 21.40 8.00 -6.29
CA GLU A 172 20.70 9.26 -6.21
C GLU A 172 19.99 9.60 -7.53
N ASP A 173 20.63 9.30 -8.66
CA ASP A 173 20.04 9.47 -9.99
C ASP A 173 18.87 8.50 -10.20
N ASP A 174 19.00 7.22 -9.77
CA ASP A 174 17.91 6.26 -9.77
C ASP A 174 16.71 6.74 -8.93
N LEU A 175 16.98 7.34 -7.77
CA LEU A 175 15.94 7.92 -6.94
C LEU A 175 15.23 9.09 -7.61
N ARG A 176 15.98 9.99 -8.25
CA ARG A 176 15.41 11.13 -9.00
C ARG A 176 14.52 10.66 -10.16
N LEU A 177 14.92 9.64 -10.90
CA LEU A 177 14.07 9.03 -11.93
C LEU A 177 12.80 8.45 -11.35
N SER A 178 12.91 7.71 -10.26
CA SER A 178 11.76 7.12 -9.57
C SER A 178 10.76 8.19 -9.10
N VAL A 179 11.26 9.33 -8.58
CA VAL A 179 10.43 10.47 -8.18
C VAL A 179 9.72 11.07 -9.39
N ARG A 180 10.43 11.32 -10.50
CA ARG A 180 9.83 11.87 -11.74
C ARG A 180 8.72 10.96 -12.28
N ILE A 181 8.93 9.64 -12.29
CA ILE A 181 7.92 8.68 -12.71
C ILE A 181 6.71 8.71 -11.74
N SER A 182 6.95 8.77 -10.43
CA SER A 182 5.87 8.85 -9.44
C SER A 182 5.06 10.14 -9.57
N ASP A 183 5.72 11.26 -9.82
CA ASP A 183 5.07 12.55 -10.04
C ASP A 183 4.23 12.55 -11.33
N ALA A 184 4.71 11.93 -12.40
CA ALA A 184 3.91 11.73 -13.61
C ALA A 184 2.68 10.87 -13.34
N VAL A 185 2.85 9.72 -12.68
CA VAL A 185 1.75 8.80 -12.35
C VAL A 185 0.66 9.47 -11.51
N GLN A 186 1.03 10.23 -10.47
CA GLN A 186 0.04 10.92 -9.65
C GLN A 186 -0.63 12.08 -10.42
N SER A 187 0.09 12.74 -11.35
CA SER A 187 -0.45 13.82 -12.16
C SER A 187 -1.56 13.35 -13.11
N LEU A 188 -1.53 12.10 -13.57
CA LEU A 188 -2.59 11.48 -14.37
C LEU A 188 -3.93 11.43 -13.63
N VAL A 189 -3.91 11.39 -12.30
CA VAL A 189 -5.14 11.53 -11.49
C VAL A 189 -5.43 12.98 -11.15
N GLY A 190 -4.40 13.74 -10.73
CA GLY A 190 -4.58 15.10 -10.24
C GLY A 190 -4.98 16.12 -11.30
N ARG A 191 -4.72 15.81 -12.57
CA ARG A 191 -5.03 16.68 -13.73
C ARG A 191 -6.31 16.30 -14.47
N LEU A 192 -6.99 15.21 -14.06
CA LEU A 192 -8.26 14.83 -14.67
C LEU A 192 -9.27 15.99 -14.56
N THR A 193 -9.88 16.35 -15.68
CA THR A 193 -10.97 17.33 -15.74
C THR A 193 -12.34 16.67 -15.54
N VAL A 194 -12.39 15.34 -15.70
CA VAL A 194 -13.58 14.51 -15.46
C VAL A 194 -13.47 13.79 -14.12
N THR A 195 -14.56 13.73 -13.38
CA THR A 195 -14.58 13.02 -12.09
C THR A 195 -14.83 11.53 -12.34
N PRO A 196 -13.89 10.64 -12.01
CA PRO A 196 -14.10 9.19 -12.12
C PRO A 196 -15.10 8.69 -11.07
N SER A 197 -15.78 7.58 -11.35
CA SER A 197 -16.69 6.93 -10.39
C SER A 197 -15.96 6.37 -9.17
N PHE A 198 -14.70 5.97 -9.33
CA PHE A 198 -13.80 5.53 -8.26
C PHE A 198 -12.34 5.75 -8.65
N VAL A 199 -11.47 5.80 -7.66
CA VAL A 199 -10.00 5.81 -7.82
C VAL A 199 -9.43 4.65 -7.01
N ILE A 200 -8.67 3.76 -7.67
CA ILE A 200 -7.90 2.69 -7.02
C ILE A 200 -6.43 2.91 -7.32
N ALA A 201 -5.63 3.17 -6.30
CA ALA A 201 -4.18 3.32 -6.44
C ALA A 201 -3.46 2.08 -5.87
N LYS A 202 -2.66 1.42 -6.71
CA LYS A 202 -1.95 0.17 -6.39
C LYS A 202 -0.45 0.39 -6.22
N GLY A 203 0.03 0.18 -5.01
CA GLY A 203 1.42 0.34 -4.60
C GLY A 203 1.53 1.32 -3.43
N GLY A 204 2.50 1.11 -2.52
CA GLY A 204 2.65 1.94 -1.31
C GLY A 204 2.90 3.42 -1.63
N ILE A 205 3.92 3.70 -2.47
CA ILE A 205 4.25 5.06 -2.90
C ILE A 205 3.12 5.63 -3.76
N THR A 206 2.65 4.88 -4.76
CA THR A 206 1.58 5.33 -5.67
C THR A 206 0.30 5.71 -4.91
N SER A 207 -0.13 4.88 -3.95
CA SER A 207 -1.34 5.19 -3.18
C SER A 207 -1.17 6.41 -2.27
N SER A 208 0.02 6.59 -1.69
CA SER A 208 0.34 7.78 -0.91
C SER A 208 0.34 9.04 -1.78
N ASP A 209 1.05 9.03 -2.91
CA ASP A 209 1.17 10.19 -3.78
C ASP A 209 -0.17 10.55 -4.44
N VAL A 210 -0.91 9.57 -4.93
CA VAL A 210 -2.27 9.81 -5.46
C VAL A 210 -3.18 10.38 -4.37
N GLY A 211 -3.17 9.79 -3.17
CA GLY A 211 -3.99 10.30 -2.06
C GLY A 211 -3.62 11.72 -1.65
N THR A 212 -2.35 11.98 -1.39
CA THR A 212 -1.91 13.25 -0.79
C THR A 212 -1.71 14.38 -1.81
N LYS A 213 -1.13 14.08 -2.98
CA LYS A 213 -0.80 15.09 -4.00
C LYS A 213 -1.95 15.29 -5.00
N ALA A 214 -2.50 14.19 -5.55
CA ALA A 214 -3.54 14.29 -6.58
C ALA A 214 -4.93 14.60 -6.00
N LEU A 215 -5.32 13.94 -4.91
CA LEU A 215 -6.65 14.06 -4.31
C LEU A 215 -6.69 14.95 -3.06
N ALA A 216 -5.54 15.48 -2.62
CA ALA A 216 -5.39 16.32 -1.44
C ALA A 216 -6.02 15.73 -0.16
N VAL A 217 -5.98 14.40 -0.01
CA VAL A 217 -6.55 13.70 1.14
C VAL A 217 -5.60 13.83 2.33
N THR A 218 -6.11 14.33 3.44
CA THR A 218 -5.33 14.53 4.67
C THR A 218 -5.46 13.37 5.66
N CYS A 219 -6.51 12.54 5.53
CA CYS A 219 -6.74 11.38 6.38
C CYS A 219 -7.25 10.20 5.55
N LEU A 220 -6.39 9.21 5.33
CA LEU A 220 -6.74 8.02 4.53
C LEU A 220 -7.63 7.02 5.29
N LEU A 221 -7.69 7.10 6.63
CA LEU A 221 -8.50 6.18 7.44
C LEU A 221 -10.00 6.33 7.19
N TYR A 222 -10.46 7.56 6.97
CA TYR A 222 -11.88 7.86 6.76
C TYR A 222 -12.27 8.04 5.29
N THR A 223 -11.30 8.24 4.42
CA THR A 223 -11.53 8.59 3.01
C THR A 223 -11.07 7.53 2.02
N SER A 224 -10.30 6.55 2.47
CA SER A 224 -9.78 5.48 1.63
C SER A 224 -9.76 4.16 2.40
N PRO A 225 -10.87 3.41 2.40
CA PRO A 225 -10.88 2.07 2.97
C PRO A 225 -9.91 1.18 2.19
N SER A 226 -8.92 0.64 2.89
CA SER A 226 -7.96 -0.26 2.28
C SER A 226 -8.52 -1.67 2.15
N PRO A 227 -8.33 -2.39 1.04
CA PRO A 227 -8.65 -3.81 0.94
C PRO A 227 -7.97 -4.68 2.01
N ARG A 228 -6.89 -4.18 2.64
CA ARG A 228 -6.25 -4.85 3.79
C ARG A 228 -7.16 -4.87 5.01
N ASP A 229 -7.92 -3.81 5.22
CA ASP A 229 -8.88 -3.73 6.33
C ASP A 229 -10.03 -4.73 6.14
N ALA A 230 -10.33 -5.09 4.89
CA ALA A 230 -11.33 -6.08 4.52
C ALA A 230 -10.86 -7.54 4.73
N HIS A 231 -9.57 -7.84 4.52
CA HIS A 231 -9.01 -9.17 4.69
C HIS A 231 -8.73 -9.55 6.14
N GLU A 232 -8.53 -8.58 7.01
CA GLU A 232 -8.25 -8.81 8.42
C GLU A 232 -9.51 -9.07 9.26
N SER A 233 -10.69 -8.96 8.65
CA SER A 233 -11.98 -9.21 9.32
C SER A 233 -12.55 -10.62 9.09
N ARG A 234 -11.80 -11.55 8.49
CA ARG A 234 -12.18 -12.95 8.32
C ARG A 234 -11.44 -13.87 9.26
#